data_cd3cacafa37e7986c4c1093a7ba34014
#
_entry.id   cd3cacafa37e7986c4c1093a7ba34014
#
_cell.length_a   1.000
_cell.length_b   1.000
_cell.length_c   1.000
_cell.angle_alpha   90.00
_cell.angle_beta   90.00
_cell.angle_gamma   90.00
#
_symmetry.space_group_name_H-M   'P 1'
#
loop_
_entity.id
_entity.type
_entity.pdbx_description
1 polymer ?
#
loop_
_entity_poly.entity_id
_entity_poly.type
_entity_poly.pdbx_seq_one_letter_code
_entity_poly.pdbx_strand_id
1 'polypeptide(L)'
;MAYRPSATVGSALRTILPRGTNLEVYKPEGVDDHDERYLWQKPPYFAPDLFAATAYLCKVGGVVSYFNPSPYGGADEASEFFINREDRDAANKAANEWRAPANNLRFPDLCRSLWDNVFDAWEESLNPGAYDHVGGKAPDWWSAALRLVMISDMACARIMRNKLVKYDTDGVEIEQPEEPFEIAVKTKYNFAKQRASEKGKEFRSPASLTYMVDESVACVLPKMRVAPVGATLRNVSRNLSLLPGKGEVRCLWSNMASSAIPNEDHETLDVLLIPEPRKLNSLDFEAEDNEDRPNGELRRNKWAWDNFELKQNWIDSSDKRSDFVADCIQLLRKAKEQSACVNAVVLPEYAIDYDMFERLCTALKTVEPGLEFVISGSSSNCEGQKGNIVVTRVWDDRRAPEFYITDSRRKHHRWRMNRSQVETYALSAALNPKIENWWEKTPLGRRELFFHRFRKASVFSVLICEELARSDPCHEILRSVAPNLIFALLLDGPQIRNRWPAQYASNLADDPGSSVLTFTSYGLIERSNQQGHFEPNHSIAMWKDDSGKIVEIPMPQGDGPRGVLLSLWPEHVRDITITGKRSEERAWRYASHFPIVL
;
A
#
# COMPACT_ATOMS: atom_id res chain seq x y z
N MET A 1 -37.63 -13.04 13.42
CA MET A 1 -36.24 -12.59 13.44
C MET A 1 -35.57 -13.28 14.62
N ALA A 2 -34.63 -14.18 14.38
CA ALA A 2 -33.88 -14.80 15.47
C ALA A 2 -32.99 -13.71 16.09
N TYR A 3 -33.10 -13.51 17.39
CA TYR A 3 -32.28 -12.64 18.19
C TYR A 3 -30.82 -13.12 18.04
N ARG A 4 -30.01 -12.45 17.21
CA ARG A 4 -28.55 -12.64 17.26
C ARG A 4 -28.08 -11.98 18.56
N PRO A 5 -27.43 -12.72 19.48
CA PRO A 5 -26.88 -12.09 20.67
C PRO A 5 -25.98 -10.95 20.22
N SER A 6 -26.11 -9.77 20.81
CA SER A 6 -25.25 -8.63 20.55
C SER A 6 -23.81 -9.07 20.78
N ALA A 7 -22.89 -8.76 19.83
CA ALA A 7 -21.49 -9.07 20.00
C ALA A 7 -20.96 -8.34 21.25
N THR A 8 -20.26 -9.07 22.13
CA THR A 8 -19.69 -8.53 23.36
C THR A 8 -18.19 -8.25 23.21
N VAL A 9 -17.61 -7.49 24.13
CA VAL A 9 -16.17 -7.26 24.24
C VAL A 9 -15.42 -8.59 24.26
N GLY A 10 -15.86 -9.55 25.08
CA GLY A 10 -15.27 -10.88 25.15
C GLY A 10 -15.35 -11.67 23.84
N SER A 11 -16.47 -11.56 23.11
CA SER A 11 -16.62 -12.22 21.81
C SER A 11 -15.64 -11.66 20.75
N ALA A 12 -15.41 -10.36 20.79
CA ALA A 12 -14.44 -9.72 19.89
C ALA A 12 -12.99 -10.08 20.27
N LEU A 13 -12.67 -10.13 21.56
CA LEU A 13 -11.34 -10.59 22.03
C LEU A 13 -11.07 -12.03 21.62
N ARG A 14 -12.04 -12.95 21.77
CA ARG A 14 -11.92 -14.34 21.29
C ARG A 14 -11.70 -14.41 19.79
N THR A 15 -12.30 -13.50 19.03
CA THR A 15 -12.15 -13.47 17.56
C THR A 15 -10.73 -13.08 17.15
N ILE A 16 -10.17 -12.01 17.75
CA ILE A 16 -8.85 -11.51 17.34
C ILE A 16 -7.68 -12.22 18.01
N LEU A 17 -7.90 -12.76 19.20
CA LEU A 17 -6.92 -13.50 20.00
C LEU A 17 -7.49 -14.89 20.36
N PRO A 18 -7.67 -15.79 19.40
CA PRO A 18 -8.42 -17.04 19.59
C PRO A 18 -7.75 -18.01 20.58
N ARG A 19 -6.47 -17.80 20.90
CA ARG A 19 -5.70 -18.61 21.89
C ARG A 19 -5.53 -17.91 23.23
N GLY A 20 -6.16 -16.75 23.40
CA GLY A 20 -5.94 -15.88 24.56
C GLY A 20 -4.57 -15.18 24.52
N THR A 21 -4.21 -14.57 25.63
CA THR A 21 -2.98 -13.81 25.83
C THR A 21 -2.09 -14.41 26.91
N ASN A 22 -2.65 -15.33 27.72
CA ASN A 22 -1.90 -15.99 28.78
C ASN A 22 -1.02 -17.09 28.20
N LEU A 23 0.29 -16.87 28.19
CA LEU A 23 1.29 -17.86 27.72
C LEU A 23 1.55 -18.96 28.75
N GLU A 24 1.12 -18.77 30.00
CA GLU A 24 1.23 -19.78 31.05
C GLU A 24 0.07 -20.77 30.87
N VAL A 25 0.41 -22.02 30.65
CA VAL A 25 -0.55 -23.14 30.50
C VAL A 25 -1.28 -23.45 31.84
N TYR A 26 -0.95 -22.72 32.90
CA TYR A 26 -1.45 -22.99 34.24
C TYR A 26 -2.77 -22.25 34.49
N LYS A 27 -3.83 -23.02 34.72
CA LYS A 27 -5.11 -22.49 35.17
C LYS A 27 -5.00 -22.01 36.62
N PRO A 28 -5.39 -20.78 36.95
CA PRO A 28 -5.37 -20.30 38.33
C PRO A 28 -6.23 -21.16 39.25
N GLU A 29 -5.79 -21.36 40.51
CA GLU A 29 -6.60 -22.06 41.51
C GLU A 29 -7.94 -21.32 41.73
N GLY A 30 -9.04 -22.10 41.77
CA GLY A 30 -10.38 -21.57 42.03
C GLY A 30 -11.17 -21.11 40.81
N VAL A 31 -10.62 -21.20 39.61
CA VAL A 31 -11.37 -20.91 38.37
C VAL A 31 -12.19 -22.13 37.97
N ASP A 32 -13.47 -21.93 37.64
CA ASP A 32 -14.38 -22.97 37.12
C ASP A 32 -13.77 -23.67 35.90
N ASP A 33 -13.94 -24.99 35.77
CA ASP A 33 -13.42 -25.77 34.65
C ASP A 33 -13.97 -25.37 33.29
N HIS A 34 -15.10 -24.67 33.27
CA HIS A 34 -15.76 -24.17 32.06
C HIS A 34 -15.49 -22.69 31.80
N ASP A 35 -14.86 -21.95 32.71
CA ASP A 35 -14.54 -20.53 32.51
C ASP A 35 -13.14 -20.37 31.92
N GLU A 36 -13.07 -20.20 30.60
CA GLU A 36 -11.83 -19.96 29.87
C GLU A 36 -11.40 -18.48 29.84
N ARG A 37 -12.16 -17.55 30.46
CA ARG A 37 -11.86 -16.10 30.42
C ARG A 37 -10.48 -15.75 30.94
N TYR A 38 -9.96 -16.54 31.89
CA TYR A 38 -8.60 -16.36 32.42
C TYR A 38 -7.51 -16.32 31.33
N LEU A 39 -7.77 -16.91 30.15
CA LEU A 39 -6.83 -16.88 29.04
C LEU A 39 -6.62 -15.46 28.49
N TRP A 40 -7.56 -14.56 28.67
CA TRP A 40 -7.50 -13.16 28.23
C TRP A 40 -7.29 -12.17 29.38
N GLN A 41 -7.14 -12.62 30.60
CA GLN A 41 -6.99 -11.76 31.79
C GLN A 41 -5.75 -10.87 31.72
N LYS A 42 -4.63 -11.38 31.16
CA LYS A 42 -3.42 -10.59 30.97
C LYS A 42 -3.45 -9.88 29.61
N PRO A 43 -2.97 -8.62 29.50
CA PRO A 43 -2.87 -7.95 28.20
C PRO A 43 -1.86 -8.64 27.28
N PRO A 44 -2.00 -8.50 25.94
CA PRO A 44 -0.93 -8.86 25.02
C PRO A 44 0.35 -8.09 25.37
N TYR A 45 1.43 -8.83 25.58
CA TYR A 45 2.71 -8.27 26.04
C TYR A 45 3.45 -7.50 24.94
N PHE A 46 3.23 -7.84 23.68
CA PHE A 46 3.89 -7.22 22.54
C PHE A 46 3.05 -6.07 21.99
N ALA A 47 3.66 -4.87 21.84
CA ALA A 47 2.92 -3.67 21.50
C ALA A 47 2.10 -3.77 20.20
N PRO A 48 2.58 -4.37 19.08
CA PRO A 48 1.74 -4.59 17.90
C PRO A 48 0.53 -5.50 18.14
N ASP A 49 0.63 -6.50 19.04
CA ASP A 49 -0.51 -7.35 19.40
C ASP A 49 -1.53 -6.60 20.25
N LEU A 50 -1.07 -5.81 21.22
CA LEU A 50 -1.95 -4.93 22.02
C LEU A 50 -2.66 -3.90 21.14
N PHE A 51 -1.92 -3.28 20.20
CA PHE A 51 -2.50 -2.38 19.21
C PHE A 51 -3.59 -3.08 18.41
N ALA A 52 -3.31 -4.27 17.86
CA ALA A 52 -4.27 -5.00 17.05
C ALA A 52 -5.56 -5.33 17.81
N ALA A 53 -5.41 -5.84 19.05
CA ALA A 53 -6.56 -6.22 19.88
C ALA A 53 -7.45 -5.02 20.21
N THR A 54 -6.84 -3.94 20.69
CA THR A 54 -7.59 -2.75 21.12
C THR A 54 -8.10 -1.91 19.94
N ALA A 55 -7.35 -1.80 18.86
CA ALA A 55 -7.79 -1.15 17.63
C ALA A 55 -8.94 -1.92 16.96
N TYR A 56 -8.91 -3.26 17.01
CA TYR A 56 -10.01 -4.09 16.53
C TYR A 56 -11.29 -3.85 17.36
N LEU A 57 -11.19 -3.83 18.70
CA LEU A 57 -12.30 -3.48 19.58
C LEU A 57 -12.88 -2.10 19.25
N CYS A 58 -12.01 -1.10 19.10
CA CYS A 58 -12.44 0.26 18.73
C CYS A 58 -13.12 0.29 17.34
N LYS A 59 -12.64 -0.51 16.37
CA LYS A 59 -13.21 -0.60 15.02
C LYS A 59 -14.60 -1.25 15.05
N VAL A 60 -14.72 -2.42 15.66
CA VAL A 60 -16.00 -3.18 15.66
C VAL A 60 -17.05 -2.57 16.60
N GLY A 61 -16.61 -1.89 17.66
CA GLY A 61 -17.48 -1.15 18.58
C GLY A 61 -17.85 0.26 18.10
N GLY A 62 -17.26 0.74 16.98
CA GLY A 62 -17.53 2.10 16.47
C GLY A 62 -17.04 3.22 17.38
N VAL A 63 -16.15 2.92 18.35
CA VAL A 63 -15.70 3.81 19.43
C VAL A 63 -15.23 5.17 18.94
N VAL A 64 -14.43 5.18 17.84
CA VAL A 64 -13.83 6.40 17.32
C VAL A 64 -14.87 7.37 16.72
N SER A 65 -16.01 6.87 16.29
CA SER A 65 -17.09 7.71 15.73
C SER A 65 -17.72 8.62 16.78
N TYR A 66 -17.64 8.25 18.05
CA TYR A 66 -18.18 9.01 19.18
C TYR A 66 -17.11 9.86 19.88
N PHE A 67 -15.85 9.73 19.50
CA PHE A 67 -14.75 10.40 20.16
C PHE A 67 -14.73 11.91 19.87
N ASN A 68 -14.83 12.72 20.93
CA ASN A 68 -14.58 14.15 20.87
C ASN A 68 -13.06 14.39 20.98
N PRO A 69 -12.41 14.98 19.95
CA PRO A 69 -10.96 15.21 19.98
C PRO A 69 -10.51 16.30 20.97
N SER A 70 -11.43 17.06 21.56
CA SER A 70 -11.08 18.07 22.57
C SER A 70 -10.36 17.44 23.78
N PRO A 71 -9.24 17.99 24.24
CA PRO A 71 -8.59 17.51 25.46
C PRO A 71 -9.24 18.08 26.76
N TYR A 72 -10.24 18.93 26.61
CA TYR A 72 -10.91 19.60 27.73
C TYR A 72 -12.40 19.27 27.84
N GLY A 73 -12.91 18.41 26.93
CA GLY A 73 -14.36 18.14 26.84
C GLY A 73 -15.15 19.32 26.27
N GLY A 74 -16.47 19.19 26.32
CA GLY A 74 -17.42 20.24 25.92
C GLY A 74 -18.20 20.82 27.08
N ALA A 75 -19.31 21.46 26.76
CA ALA A 75 -20.18 22.09 27.76
C ALA A 75 -20.89 21.08 28.69
N ASP A 76 -20.99 19.80 28.23
CA ASP A 76 -21.58 18.69 28.96
C ASP A 76 -20.60 17.53 29.07
N GLU A 77 -19.56 17.70 29.87
CA GLU A 77 -18.47 16.72 30.09
C GLU A 77 -18.99 15.35 30.55
N ALA A 78 -20.14 15.29 31.19
CA ALA A 78 -20.69 14.05 31.75
C ALA A 78 -21.23 13.10 30.63
N SER A 79 -21.62 13.66 29.49
CA SER A 79 -22.20 12.90 28.35
C SER A 79 -21.24 12.74 27.17
N GLU A 80 -20.08 13.42 27.18
CA GLU A 80 -19.13 13.35 26.08
C GLU A 80 -18.05 12.28 26.28
N PHE A 81 -17.71 11.57 25.18
CA PHE A 81 -16.56 10.68 25.15
C PHE A 81 -15.31 11.43 24.67
N PHE A 82 -14.41 11.72 25.57
CA PHE A 82 -13.12 12.35 25.27
C PHE A 82 -12.01 11.79 26.17
N ILE A 83 -10.76 12.07 25.81
CA ILE A 83 -9.59 11.75 26.65
C ILE A 83 -8.97 13.07 27.06
N ASN A 84 -8.96 13.34 28.35
CA ASN A 84 -8.43 14.56 28.91
C ASN A 84 -6.90 14.67 28.71
N ARG A 85 -6.35 15.88 29.02
CA ARG A 85 -4.94 16.15 28.80
C ARG A 85 -4.02 15.28 29.68
N GLU A 86 -4.40 15.08 30.94
CA GLU A 86 -3.62 14.28 31.89
C GLU A 86 -3.51 12.82 31.42
N ASP A 87 -4.61 12.24 30.95
CA ASP A 87 -4.66 10.89 30.40
C ASP A 87 -3.83 10.75 29.10
N ARG A 88 -3.83 11.78 28.25
CA ARG A 88 -2.97 11.82 27.05
C ARG A 88 -1.49 11.87 27.45
N ASP A 89 -1.13 12.69 28.44
CA ASP A 89 0.25 12.81 28.92
C ASP A 89 0.71 11.52 29.60
N ALA A 90 -0.17 10.87 30.40
CA ALA A 90 0.09 9.57 31.00
C ALA A 90 0.31 8.47 29.93
N ALA A 91 -0.52 8.44 28.88
CA ALA A 91 -0.36 7.52 27.77
C ALA A 91 0.98 7.75 27.03
N ASN A 92 1.34 9.01 26.76
CA ASN A 92 2.62 9.37 26.18
C ASN A 92 3.81 8.90 27.02
N LYS A 93 3.74 9.09 28.34
CA LYS A 93 4.78 8.66 29.28
C LYS A 93 4.92 7.15 29.26
N ALA A 94 3.84 6.41 29.42
CA ALA A 94 3.84 4.93 29.40
C ALA A 94 4.41 4.37 28.10
N ALA A 95 4.07 4.93 26.94
CA ALA A 95 4.61 4.51 25.65
C ALA A 95 6.14 4.72 25.56
N ASN A 96 6.63 5.89 26.01
CA ASN A 96 8.06 6.19 25.99
C ASN A 96 8.84 5.30 26.97
N GLU A 97 8.29 5.03 28.15
CA GLU A 97 8.87 4.09 29.10
C GLU A 97 8.95 2.67 28.51
N TRP A 98 7.88 2.21 27.86
CA TRP A 98 7.82 0.85 27.30
C TRP A 98 8.84 0.63 26.18
N ARG A 99 9.03 1.61 25.30
CA ARG A 99 9.98 1.52 24.18
C ARG A 99 11.45 1.78 24.55
N ALA A 100 11.70 2.33 25.73
CA ALA A 100 13.06 2.70 26.13
C ALA A 100 13.97 1.46 26.24
N PRO A 101 15.15 1.42 25.58
CA PRO A 101 16.06 0.29 25.63
C PRO A 101 16.48 -0.09 27.07
N ALA A 102 16.64 0.89 27.93
CA ALA A 102 17.01 0.72 29.35
C ALA A 102 15.92 -0.01 30.16
N ASN A 103 14.69 -0.05 29.68
CA ASN A 103 13.55 -0.63 30.40
C ASN A 103 13.36 -2.15 30.16
N ASN A 104 14.20 -2.78 29.33
CA ASN A 104 14.15 -4.20 29.01
C ASN A 104 12.74 -4.72 28.70
N LEU A 105 11.94 -3.95 27.94
CA LEU A 105 10.54 -4.27 27.59
C LEU A 105 9.61 -4.46 28.81
N ARG A 106 9.92 -3.86 29.98
CA ARG A 106 9.01 -3.91 31.11
C ARG A 106 7.64 -3.35 30.73
N PHE A 107 6.60 -4.16 30.92
CA PHE A 107 5.24 -3.78 30.59
C PHE A 107 4.73 -2.67 31.52
N PRO A 108 4.21 -1.54 31.00
CA PRO A 108 3.76 -0.43 31.85
C PRO A 108 2.57 -0.81 32.73
N ASP A 109 2.59 -0.39 34.00
CA ASP A 109 1.50 -0.64 34.94
C ASP A 109 0.18 0.01 34.48
N LEU A 110 0.25 1.18 33.83
CA LEU A 110 -0.92 1.82 33.23
C LEU A 110 -1.58 0.93 32.17
N CYS A 111 -0.80 0.21 31.36
CA CYS A 111 -1.38 -0.72 30.36
C CYS A 111 -2.12 -1.87 31.03
N ARG A 112 -1.65 -2.36 32.18
CA ARG A 112 -2.35 -3.40 32.96
C ARG A 112 -3.69 -2.88 33.46
N SER A 113 -3.67 -1.75 34.16
CA SER A 113 -4.89 -1.14 34.69
C SER A 113 -5.94 -0.84 33.61
N LEU A 114 -5.51 -0.32 32.45
CA LEU A 114 -6.42 -0.08 31.33
C LEU A 114 -6.95 -1.38 30.72
N TRP A 115 -6.13 -2.43 30.66
CA TRP A 115 -6.57 -3.74 30.18
C TRP A 115 -7.58 -4.39 31.13
N ASP A 116 -7.38 -4.24 32.45
CA ASP A 116 -8.34 -4.72 33.46
C ASP A 116 -9.72 -4.10 33.20
N ASN A 117 -9.81 -2.79 32.91
CA ASN A 117 -11.07 -2.13 32.55
C ASN A 117 -11.71 -2.71 31.26
N VAL A 118 -10.89 -3.09 30.26
CA VAL A 118 -11.40 -3.76 29.06
C VAL A 118 -11.88 -5.18 29.38
N PHE A 119 -11.16 -5.89 30.22
CA PHE A 119 -11.48 -7.25 30.62
C PHE A 119 -12.72 -7.32 31.50
N ASP A 120 -12.90 -6.37 32.42
CA ASP A 120 -14.08 -6.28 33.29
C ASP A 120 -15.38 -6.06 32.48
N ALA A 121 -15.26 -5.40 31.31
CA ALA A 121 -16.36 -5.22 30.37
C ALA A 121 -16.66 -6.45 29.47
N TRP A 122 -16.16 -7.63 29.81
CA TRP A 122 -16.21 -8.84 28.98
C TRP A 122 -17.60 -9.16 28.42
N GLU A 123 -18.66 -9.01 29.24
CA GLU A 123 -20.05 -9.28 28.88
C GLU A 123 -20.77 -8.04 28.32
N GLU A 124 -20.12 -6.88 28.33
CA GLU A 124 -20.73 -5.67 27.78
C GLU A 124 -20.87 -5.75 26.25
N SER A 125 -21.95 -5.13 25.76
CA SER A 125 -22.16 -5.00 24.31
C SER A 125 -21.07 -4.13 23.68
N LEU A 126 -20.56 -4.54 22.52
CA LEU A 126 -19.65 -3.73 21.74
C LEU A 126 -20.25 -2.39 21.31
N ASN A 127 -21.55 -2.38 21.04
CA ASN A 127 -22.31 -1.18 20.67
C ASN A 127 -23.54 -1.06 21.55
N PRO A 128 -23.40 -0.46 22.75
CA PRO A 128 -24.52 -0.31 23.67
C PRO A 128 -25.49 0.74 23.11
N GLY A 129 -26.71 0.32 22.77
CA GLY A 129 -27.77 1.18 22.26
C GLY A 129 -28.17 2.33 23.20
N ALA A 130 -27.76 2.28 24.47
CA ALA A 130 -27.94 3.37 25.41
C ALA A 130 -27.12 4.63 25.07
N TYR A 131 -26.04 4.50 24.31
CA TYR A 131 -25.22 5.65 23.88
C TYR A 131 -25.82 6.37 22.66
N ASP A 132 -26.72 5.74 21.92
CA ASP A 132 -27.42 6.36 20.80
C ASP A 132 -28.45 7.40 21.26
N HIS A 133 -28.69 7.52 22.59
CA HIS A 133 -29.58 8.50 23.17
C HIS A 133 -28.81 9.69 23.75
N VAL A 134 -29.29 10.90 23.48
CA VAL A 134 -28.76 12.13 24.04
C VAL A 134 -28.72 12.02 25.58
N GLY A 135 -27.50 12.14 26.16
CA GLY A 135 -27.27 12.02 27.61
C GLY A 135 -26.80 10.63 28.10
N GLY A 136 -26.52 9.69 27.21
CA GLY A 136 -25.90 8.40 27.56
C GLY A 136 -24.43 8.56 27.94
N LYS A 137 -23.98 7.89 29.01
CA LYS A 137 -22.56 7.85 29.38
C LYS A 137 -21.81 6.84 28.49
N ALA A 138 -20.66 7.23 27.96
CA ALA A 138 -19.78 6.31 27.24
C ALA A 138 -19.32 5.15 28.15
N PRO A 139 -19.25 3.90 27.64
CA PRO A 139 -18.70 2.78 28.40
C PRO A 139 -17.24 3.06 28.83
N ASP A 140 -16.91 2.70 30.05
CA ASP A 140 -15.56 2.96 30.58
C ASP A 140 -14.46 2.24 29.79
N TRP A 141 -14.75 1.07 29.20
CA TRP A 141 -13.82 0.33 28.34
C TRP A 141 -13.48 1.05 27.03
N TRP A 142 -14.32 2.00 26.54
CA TRP A 142 -14.00 2.78 25.34
C TRP A 142 -12.75 3.67 25.58
N SER A 143 -12.73 4.38 26.71
CA SER A 143 -11.58 5.21 27.09
C SER A 143 -10.34 4.34 27.29
N ALA A 144 -10.48 3.21 27.97
CA ALA A 144 -9.38 2.27 28.21
C ALA A 144 -8.82 1.71 26.88
N ALA A 145 -9.66 1.21 25.99
CA ALA A 145 -9.26 0.67 24.71
C ALA A 145 -8.56 1.73 23.83
N LEU A 146 -9.13 2.95 23.74
CA LEU A 146 -8.55 4.03 22.94
C LEU A 146 -7.18 4.48 23.48
N ARG A 147 -7.03 4.57 24.81
CA ARG A 147 -5.73 4.88 25.45
C ARG A 147 -4.71 3.78 25.22
N LEU A 148 -5.11 2.51 25.24
CA LEU A 148 -4.25 1.38 24.89
C LEU A 148 -3.82 1.42 23.41
N VAL A 149 -4.71 1.80 22.48
CA VAL A 149 -4.33 2.08 21.08
C VAL A 149 -3.26 3.16 21.01
N MET A 150 -3.45 4.28 21.73
CA MET A 150 -2.47 5.38 21.76
C MET A 150 -1.10 4.93 22.29
N ILE A 151 -1.09 4.21 23.42
CA ILE A 151 0.15 3.74 24.05
C ILE A 151 0.89 2.77 23.15
N SER A 152 0.20 1.75 22.63
CA SER A 152 0.80 0.71 21.79
C SER A 152 1.28 1.23 20.44
N ASP A 153 0.52 2.14 19.81
CA ASP A 153 0.95 2.83 18.58
C ASP A 153 2.24 3.64 18.80
N MET A 154 2.29 4.41 19.89
CA MET A 154 3.44 5.25 20.21
C MET A 154 4.65 4.46 20.69
N ALA A 155 4.46 3.32 21.37
CA ALA A 155 5.53 2.41 21.72
C ALA A 155 6.21 1.82 20.47
N CYS A 156 5.47 1.73 19.36
CA CYS A 156 5.96 1.33 18.05
C CYS A 156 6.45 2.50 17.18
N ALA A 157 6.72 3.66 17.77
CA ALA A 157 7.18 4.81 17.01
C ALA A 157 8.46 4.48 16.24
N ARG A 158 8.47 4.81 14.94
CA ARG A 158 9.58 4.57 14.01
C ARG A 158 9.89 3.10 13.69
N ILE A 159 9.03 2.15 14.07
CA ILE A 159 9.17 0.78 13.56
C ILE A 159 9.29 0.85 12.03
N MET A 160 10.32 0.19 11.50
CA MET A 160 10.61 0.14 10.06
C MET A 160 10.96 1.50 9.41
N ARG A 161 11.19 2.55 10.20
CA ARG A 161 11.75 3.81 9.74
C ARG A 161 13.20 3.92 10.19
N ASN A 162 14.04 4.55 9.39
CA ASN A 162 15.43 4.77 9.82
C ASN A 162 15.47 5.70 11.01
N LYS A 163 16.45 5.45 11.87
CA LYS A 163 16.79 6.33 12.98
C LYS A 163 17.17 7.71 12.45
N LEU A 164 16.77 8.76 13.17
CA LEU A 164 17.39 10.06 12.97
C LEU A 164 18.85 9.91 13.35
N VAL A 165 19.73 10.20 12.40
CA VAL A 165 21.15 10.30 12.70
C VAL A 165 21.33 11.48 13.64
N LYS A 166 21.87 11.22 14.83
CA LYS A 166 22.31 12.26 15.73
C LYS A 166 23.81 12.42 15.56
N TYR A 167 24.25 13.64 15.43
CA TYR A 167 25.66 13.98 15.44
C TYR A 167 26.02 14.54 16.82
N ASP A 168 27.22 14.24 17.29
CA ASP A 168 27.79 14.90 18.46
C ASP A 168 28.22 16.33 18.14
N THR A 169 28.81 17.02 19.13
CA THR A 169 29.33 18.38 18.99
C THR A 169 30.45 18.49 17.96
N ASP A 170 31.10 17.37 17.62
CA ASP A 170 32.23 17.28 16.70
C ASP A 170 31.80 16.80 15.29
N GLY A 171 30.47 16.63 15.09
CA GLY A 171 29.90 16.20 13.82
C GLY A 171 30.04 14.69 13.54
N VAL A 172 30.37 13.91 14.56
CA VAL A 172 30.46 12.43 14.46
C VAL A 172 29.08 11.81 14.69
N GLU A 173 28.72 10.84 13.85
CA GLU A 173 27.44 10.12 13.94
C GLU A 173 27.37 9.32 15.27
N ILE A 174 26.43 9.67 16.13
CA ILE A 174 26.14 8.93 17.35
C ILE A 174 25.27 7.73 16.98
N GLU A 175 25.81 6.53 17.10
CA GLU A 175 25.05 5.30 16.92
C GLU A 175 23.96 5.19 18.01
N GLN A 176 22.70 5.19 17.58
CA GLN A 176 21.55 5.05 18.49
C GLN A 176 21.24 3.57 18.69
N PRO A 177 21.05 3.10 19.93
CA PRO A 177 20.68 1.71 20.18
C PRO A 177 19.36 1.37 19.47
N GLU A 178 19.27 0.16 18.94
CA GLU A 178 18.03 -0.32 18.33
C GLU A 178 16.93 -0.42 19.40
N GLU A 179 15.72 -0.03 19.03
CA GLU A 179 14.58 -0.13 19.92
C GLU A 179 14.12 -1.59 20.04
N PRO A 180 13.72 -2.05 21.23
CA PRO A 180 13.40 -3.45 21.48
C PRO A 180 12.32 -4.02 20.55
N PHE A 181 11.29 -3.22 20.22
CA PHE A 181 10.24 -3.65 19.28
C PHE A 181 10.75 -3.76 17.85
N GLU A 182 11.69 -2.93 17.44
CA GLU A 182 12.33 -3.01 16.13
C GLU A 182 13.16 -4.30 16.03
N ILE A 183 13.92 -4.63 17.06
CA ILE A 183 14.68 -5.89 17.15
C ILE A 183 13.74 -7.09 17.02
N ALA A 184 12.62 -7.10 17.77
CA ALA A 184 11.65 -8.19 17.72
C ALA A 184 11.05 -8.35 16.30
N VAL A 185 10.71 -7.27 15.61
CA VAL A 185 10.20 -7.31 14.24
C VAL A 185 11.26 -7.83 13.27
N LYS A 186 12.50 -7.35 13.35
CA LYS A 186 13.62 -7.86 12.55
C LYS A 186 13.87 -9.35 12.78
N THR A 187 13.77 -9.79 14.02
CA THR A 187 13.91 -11.21 14.39
C THR A 187 12.82 -12.05 13.73
N LYS A 188 11.55 -11.62 13.82
CA LYS A 188 10.43 -12.31 13.14
C LYS A 188 10.68 -12.44 11.63
N TYR A 189 11.13 -11.36 10.99
CA TYR A 189 11.46 -11.33 9.58
C TYR A 189 12.59 -12.30 9.22
N ASN A 190 13.68 -12.30 9.97
CA ASN A 190 14.83 -13.19 9.77
C ASN A 190 14.46 -14.67 9.94
N PHE A 191 13.64 -15.00 10.94
CA PHE A 191 13.11 -16.35 11.10
C PHE A 191 12.27 -16.80 9.91
N ALA A 192 11.40 -15.93 9.38
CA ALA A 192 10.61 -16.24 8.21
C ALA A 192 11.50 -16.48 6.97
N LYS A 193 12.56 -15.67 6.81
CA LYS A 193 13.55 -15.81 5.74
C LYS A 193 14.32 -17.13 5.84
N GLN A 194 14.82 -17.47 7.02
CA GLN A 194 15.52 -18.72 7.26
C GLN A 194 14.63 -19.93 6.95
N ARG A 195 13.39 -19.95 7.44
CA ARG A 195 12.42 -21.03 7.16
C ARG A 195 12.09 -21.18 5.68
N ALA A 196 12.05 -20.08 4.92
CA ALA A 196 11.84 -20.15 3.48
C ALA A 196 13.04 -20.80 2.79
N SER A 197 14.27 -20.39 3.15
CA SER A 197 15.52 -20.94 2.63
C SER A 197 15.65 -22.45 2.92
N GLU A 198 15.40 -22.88 4.17
CA GLU A 198 15.46 -24.28 4.58
C GLU A 198 14.46 -25.17 3.81
N LYS A 199 13.35 -24.60 3.37
CA LYS A 199 12.32 -25.31 2.60
C LYS A 199 12.48 -25.16 1.09
N GLY A 200 13.56 -24.53 0.61
CA GLY A 200 13.75 -24.22 -0.82
C GLY A 200 12.62 -23.38 -1.42
N LYS A 201 11.94 -22.57 -0.61
CA LYS A 201 10.84 -21.69 -1.03
C LYS A 201 11.32 -20.26 -1.12
N GLU A 202 10.77 -19.54 -2.08
CA GLU A 202 10.94 -18.10 -2.16
C GLU A 202 10.52 -17.45 -0.84
N PHE A 203 11.37 -16.55 -0.34
CA PHE A 203 11.05 -15.79 0.86
C PHE A 203 9.92 -14.80 0.57
N ARG A 204 8.89 -14.85 1.43
CA ARG A 204 7.84 -13.84 1.45
C ARG A 204 7.77 -13.18 2.82
N SER A 205 7.73 -11.86 2.82
CA SER A 205 7.60 -11.05 4.03
C SER A 205 6.39 -11.49 4.87
N PRO A 206 6.46 -11.47 6.22
CA PRO A 206 5.29 -11.64 7.06
C PRO A 206 4.19 -10.62 6.72
N ALA A 207 2.93 -11.06 6.72
CA ALA A 207 1.78 -10.20 6.44
C ALA A 207 1.41 -9.29 7.63
N SER A 208 1.96 -9.53 8.82
CA SER A 208 1.66 -8.77 10.02
C SER A 208 2.87 -8.67 10.94
N LEU A 209 2.96 -7.58 11.69
CA LEU A 209 3.94 -7.41 12.78
C LEU A 209 3.60 -8.24 14.03
N THR A 210 2.36 -8.65 14.20
CA THR A 210 1.83 -9.34 15.38
C THR A 210 2.35 -10.77 15.55
N TYR A 211 2.35 -11.27 16.79
CA TYR A 211 2.69 -12.66 17.11
C TYR A 211 1.49 -13.49 17.56
N MET A 212 0.57 -12.88 18.33
CA MET A 212 -0.57 -13.56 18.96
C MET A 212 -1.88 -13.39 18.22
N VAL A 213 -2.03 -12.27 17.53
CA VAL A 213 -3.24 -11.93 16.78
C VAL A 213 -3.39 -12.86 15.57
N ASP A 214 -4.61 -13.35 15.35
CA ASP A 214 -4.91 -14.18 14.19
C ASP A 214 -4.88 -13.34 12.90
N GLU A 215 -3.88 -13.60 12.07
CA GLU A 215 -3.69 -12.93 10.79
C GLU A 215 -4.85 -13.15 9.80
N SER A 216 -5.75 -14.13 10.04
CA SER A 216 -6.95 -14.31 9.24
C SER A 216 -8.04 -13.29 9.57
N VAL A 217 -7.98 -12.69 10.77
CA VAL A 217 -8.92 -11.69 11.25
C VAL A 217 -8.40 -10.28 11.01
N ALA A 218 -7.15 -10.02 11.38
CA ALA A 218 -6.53 -8.71 11.22
C ALA A 218 -5.01 -8.80 11.08
N CYS A 219 -4.44 -7.86 10.35
CA CYS A 219 -3.00 -7.68 10.21
C CYS A 219 -2.58 -6.27 10.67
N VAL A 220 -1.35 -6.14 11.14
CA VAL A 220 -0.76 -4.86 11.52
C VAL A 220 0.49 -4.61 10.70
N LEU A 221 0.55 -3.46 10.05
CA LEU A 221 1.73 -2.99 9.33
C LEU A 221 2.12 -1.58 9.79
N PRO A 222 3.36 -1.15 9.51
CA PRO A 222 3.76 0.24 9.71
C PRO A 222 2.89 1.19 8.88
N LYS A 223 2.78 2.43 9.35
CA LYS A 223 2.03 3.49 8.72
C LYS A 223 2.94 4.66 8.37
N MET A 224 2.72 5.28 7.21
CA MET A 224 3.58 6.35 6.74
C MET A 224 3.02 7.74 7.04
N ARG A 225 1.72 7.95 6.89
CA ARG A 225 1.06 9.24 7.08
C ARG A 225 -0.22 9.10 7.90
N VAL A 226 -0.66 10.17 8.53
CA VAL A 226 -1.95 10.24 9.23
C VAL A 226 -2.99 10.79 8.27
N ALA A 227 -4.13 10.12 8.15
CA ALA A 227 -5.22 10.60 7.33
C ALA A 227 -5.71 11.98 7.83
N PRO A 228 -5.87 12.99 6.96
CA PRO A 228 -6.25 14.33 7.37
C PRO A 228 -7.76 14.47 7.61
N VAL A 229 -8.56 13.51 7.18
CA VAL A 229 -10.02 13.63 7.09
C VAL A 229 -10.74 12.69 8.05
N GLY A 230 -11.75 13.22 8.74
CA GLY A 230 -12.71 12.47 9.56
C GLY A 230 -12.20 12.03 10.92
N ALA A 231 -13.09 11.38 11.68
CA ALA A 231 -12.77 10.73 12.94
C ALA A 231 -12.84 9.21 12.74
N THR A 232 -11.71 8.59 12.50
CA THR A 232 -11.57 7.16 12.21
C THR A 232 -10.37 6.58 12.96
N LEU A 233 -10.30 5.27 13.10
CA LEU A 233 -9.12 4.63 13.66
C LEU A 233 -7.82 5.04 12.96
N ARG A 234 -7.89 5.35 11.66
CA ARG A 234 -6.74 5.81 10.86
C ARG A 234 -6.18 7.16 11.30
N ASN A 235 -6.99 8.00 11.97
CA ASN A 235 -6.55 9.29 12.50
C ASN A 235 -6.08 9.20 13.95
N VAL A 236 -6.42 8.12 14.67
CA VAL A 236 -5.95 7.87 16.04
C VAL A 236 -4.49 7.45 16.04
N SER A 237 -4.15 6.46 15.22
CA SER A 237 -2.80 5.90 15.15
C SER A 237 -1.88 6.72 14.25
N ARG A 238 -0.61 6.74 14.61
CA ARG A 238 0.45 7.43 13.88
C ARG A 238 1.45 6.46 13.23
N ASN A 239 1.74 5.36 13.90
CA ASN A 239 2.85 4.48 13.53
C ASN A 239 2.38 3.14 12.98
N LEU A 240 1.22 2.67 13.41
CA LEU A 240 0.66 1.40 13.03
C LEU A 240 -0.68 1.55 12.30
N SER A 241 -0.93 0.63 11.38
CA SER A 241 -2.21 0.47 10.69
C SER A 241 -2.82 -0.89 10.98
N LEU A 242 -4.13 -0.91 11.28
CA LEU A 242 -4.93 -2.12 11.34
C LEU A 242 -5.51 -2.40 9.96
N LEU A 243 -5.20 -3.56 9.41
CA LEU A 243 -5.59 -4.02 8.08
C LEU A 243 -6.55 -5.21 8.19
N PRO A 244 -7.36 -5.48 7.14
CA PRO A 244 -8.15 -6.70 7.07
C PRO A 244 -7.29 -7.96 7.14
N GLY A 245 -7.90 -9.10 7.40
CA GLY A 245 -7.23 -10.38 7.47
C GLY A 245 -6.53 -10.76 6.15
N LYS A 246 -5.40 -11.44 6.23
CA LYS A 246 -4.58 -11.84 5.06
C LYS A 246 -5.30 -12.75 4.06
N GLY A 247 -6.47 -13.33 4.42
CA GLY A 247 -7.31 -14.11 3.53
C GLY A 247 -7.99 -13.26 2.47
N GLU A 248 -8.31 -12.01 2.77
CA GLU A 248 -8.93 -11.06 1.85
C GLU A 248 -7.89 -10.45 0.91
N VAL A 249 -6.84 -9.89 1.50
CA VAL A 249 -5.69 -9.33 0.78
C VAL A 249 -4.44 -9.56 1.60
N ARG A 250 -3.41 -10.05 0.97
CA ARG A 250 -2.10 -10.17 1.61
C ARG A 250 -1.31 -8.90 1.40
N CYS A 251 -1.13 -8.13 2.44
CA CYS A 251 -0.30 -6.95 2.43
C CYS A 251 1.14 -7.32 2.79
N LEU A 252 2.10 -6.86 1.99
CA LEU A 252 3.50 -7.21 2.13
C LEU A 252 4.33 -5.94 2.14
N TRP A 253 5.17 -5.81 3.16
CA TRP A 253 6.13 -4.72 3.23
C TRP A 253 7.50 -5.22 2.76
N SER A 254 7.94 -4.69 1.63
CA SER A 254 9.24 -5.02 1.05
C SER A 254 10.38 -4.29 1.80
N ASN A 255 11.54 -4.91 1.87
CA ASN A 255 12.74 -4.35 2.52
C ASN A 255 12.63 -4.09 4.03
N MET A 256 11.80 -4.84 4.76
CA MET A 256 11.65 -4.68 6.20
C MET A 256 12.95 -4.76 6.99
N ALA A 257 13.86 -5.64 6.59
CA ALA A 257 15.11 -5.89 7.33
C ALA A 257 16.28 -5.00 6.90
N SER A 258 16.10 -4.13 5.91
CA SER A 258 17.17 -3.25 5.47
C SER A 258 17.35 -2.09 6.44
N SER A 259 18.47 -2.07 7.15
CA SER A 259 18.91 -0.94 7.96
C SER A 259 19.63 0.13 7.13
N ALA A 260 19.89 -0.18 5.86
CA ALA A 260 20.83 0.54 5.02
C ALA A 260 20.15 0.99 3.72
N ILE A 261 19.32 2.03 3.79
CA ILE A 261 18.83 2.72 2.59
C ILE A 261 19.78 3.87 2.32
N PRO A 262 20.41 3.90 1.12
CA PRO A 262 21.52 4.81 0.86
C PRO A 262 21.12 6.28 0.80
N ASN A 263 19.95 6.59 0.26
CA ASN A 263 19.61 7.96 -0.06
C ASN A 263 18.80 8.63 1.06
N GLU A 264 19.17 9.87 1.31
CA GLU A 264 18.46 10.73 2.24
C GLU A 264 17.14 11.21 1.61
N ASP A 265 16.09 11.37 2.43
CA ASP A 265 14.79 11.85 1.95
C ASP A 265 14.76 13.35 1.60
N HIS A 266 15.89 14.04 1.66
CA HIS A 266 16.02 15.45 1.26
C HIS A 266 16.47 15.64 -0.18
N GLU A 267 16.87 14.57 -0.87
CA GLU A 267 17.27 14.63 -2.27
C GLU A 267 16.06 14.49 -3.21
N THR A 268 16.14 15.09 -4.39
CA THR A 268 15.15 14.91 -5.45
C THR A 268 15.04 13.45 -5.86
N LEU A 269 13.88 13.09 -6.37
CA LEU A 269 13.59 11.78 -6.97
C LEU A 269 13.32 11.98 -8.46
N ASP A 270 14.26 11.60 -9.29
CA ASP A 270 14.17 11.72 -10.73
C ASP A 270 13.75 10.39 -11.35
N VAL A 271 12.56 10.39 -11.95
CA VAL A 271 11.88 9.21 -12.48
C VAL A 271 11.77 9.30 -14.00
N LEU A 272 12.43 8.39 -14.72
CA LEU A 272 12.29 8.28 -16.16
C LEU A 272 11.03 7.46 -16.51
N LEU A 273 10.07 8.10 -17.15
CA LEU A 273 8.84 7.51 -17.65
C LEU A 273 9.04 7.10 -19.11
N ILE A 274 8.90 5.80 -19.41
CA ILE A 274 9.04 5.25 -20.77
C ILE A 274 7.69 4.65 -21.19
N PRO A 275 6.87 5.35 -22.02
CA PRO A 275 5.48 5.01 -22.28
C PRO A 275 5.31 3.93 -23.37
N GLU A 276 6.11 2.87 -23.28
CA GLU A 276 6.03 1.71 -24.19
C GLU A 276 4.86 0.76 -23.82
N PRO A 277 4.22 0.12 -24.80
CA PRO A 277 4.46 0.26 -26.25
C PRO A 277 3.99 1.59 -26.81
N ARG A 278 4.80 2.17 -27.70
CA ARG A 278 4.44 3.42 -28.40
C ARG A 278 3.37 3.21 -29.48
N LYS A 279 3.29 2.02 -30.04
CA LYS A 279 2.33 1.63 -31.08
C LYS A 279 1.63 0.34 -30.67
N LEU A 280 0.33 0.34 -30.77
CA LEU A 280 -0.53 -0.82 -30.59
C LEU A 280 -1.38 -1.00 -31.85
N ASN A 281 -1.43 -2.23 -32.35
CA ASN A 281 -2.34 -2.59 -33.42
C ASN A 281 -3.64 -3.18 -32.84
N SER A 282 -4.73 -3.10 -33.59
CA SER A 282 -5.97 -3.78 -33.15
C SER A 282 -5.76 -5.29 -32.97
N LEU A 283 -4.92 -5.90 -33.80
CA LEU A 283 -4.59 -7.33 -33.75
C LEU A 283 -3.74 -7.74 -32.54
N ASP A 284 -3.21 -6.78 -31.75
CA ASP A 284 -2.60 -7.08 -30.46
C ASP A 284 -3.64 -7.48 -29.42
N PHE A 285 -4.93 -7.15 -29.67
CA PHE A 285 -6.08 -7.57 -28.87
C PHE A 285 -6.77 -8.76 -29.55
N GLU A 286 -6.39 -9.94 -29.17
CA GLU A 286 -6.88 -11.17 -29.80
C GLU A 286 -8.12 -11.69 -29.08
N ALA A 287 -9.22 -11.88 -29.82
CA ALA A 287 -10.40 -12.55 -29.30
C ALA A 287 -10.08 -14.03 -29.01
N GLU A 288 -10.61 -14.59 -27.95
CA GLU A 288 -10.42 -16.00 -27.64
C GLU A 288 -11.05 -16.87 -28.73
N ASP A 289 -10.20 -17.67 -29.44
CA ASP A 289 -10.69 -18.68 -30.38
C ASP A 289 -11.34 -19.83 -29.60
N ASN A 290 -12.65 -19.85 -29.63
CA ASN A 290 -13.38 -21.04 -29.25
C ASN A 290 -13.34 -22.01 -30.43
N GLU A 291 -12.54 -23.07 -30.32
CA GLU A 291 -12.47 -24.18 -31.33
C GLU A 291 -13.85 -24.79 -31.63
N ASP A 292 -14.84 -24.57 -30.78
CA ASP A 292 -16.25 -24.95 -30.97
C ASP A 292 -17.07 -24.02 -31.89
N ARG A 293 -16.44 -23.04 -32.56
CA ARG A 293 -17.12 -22.22 -33.57
C ARG A 293 -17.21 -22.97 -34.88
N PRO A 294 -18.37 -23.51 -35.28
CA PRO A 294 -18.51 -24.12 -36.61
C PRO A 294 -18.23 -23.09 -37.70
N ASN A 295 -17.46 -23.48 -38.69
CA ASN A 295 -17.14 -22.66 -39.86
C ASN A 295 -18.34 -21.87 -40.39
N GLY A 296 -18.24 -20.53 -40.37
CA GLY A 296 -19.03 -19.64 -41.22
C GLY A 296 -20.36 -19.11 -40.66
N GLU A 297 -20.88 -19.60 -39.57
CA GLU A 297 -22.05 -18.97 -38.92
C GLU A 297 -21.61 -18.14 -37.74
N LEU A 298 -21.88 -16.84 -37.79
CA LEU A 298 -22.02 -15.99 -36.61
C LEU A 298 -23.16 -16.60 -35.78
N ARG A 299 -22.88 -17.67 -35.01
CA ARG A 299 -23.81 -18.09 -33.99
C ARG A 299 -24.14 -16.83 -33.23
N ARG A 300 -25.43 -16.51 -33.13
CA ARG A 300 -25.93 -15.52 -32.16
C ARG A 300 -25.32 -15.94 -30.84
N ASN A 301 -24.26 -15.19 -30.44
CA ASN A 301 -23.57 -15.51 -29.19
C ASN A 301 -24.66 -15.58 -28.13
N LYS A 302 -24.87 -16.75 -27.54
CA LYS A 302 -25.89 -16.96 -26.52
C LYS A 302 -25.59 -16.09 -25.29
N TRP A 303 -24.34 -15.61 -25.22
CA TRP A 303 -23.82 -14.79 -24.13
C TRP A 303 -23.57 -13.37 -24.63
N ALA A 304 -23.91 -12.38 -23.80
CA ALA A 304 -23.66 -10.96 -24.09
C ALA A 304 -22.19 -10.55 -23.89
N TRP A 305 -21.28 -11.48 -23.78
CA TRP A 305 -19.86 -11.24 -23.50
C TRP A 305 -18.94 -12.29 -24.14
N ASP A 306 -17.67 -11.90 -24.32
CA ASP A 306 -16.59 -12.78 -24.77
C ASP A 306 -15.26 -12.36 -24.12
N ASN A 307 -14.17 -13.10 -24.37
CA ASN A 307 -12.85 -12.84 -23.81
C ASN A 307 -11.86 -12.35 -24.86
N PHE A 308 -10.90 -11.55 -24.42
CA PHE A 308 -9.75 -11.14 -25.24
C PHE A 308 -8.44 -11.31 -24.46
N GLU A 309 -7.35 -11.53 -25.18
CA GLU A 309 -5.98 -11.57 -24.68
C GLU A 309 -5.15 -10.48 -25.36
N LEU A 310 -4.24 -9.85 -24.62
CA LEU A 310 -3.28 -8.90 -25.18
C LEU A 310 -1.99 -9.63 -25.56
N LYS A 311 -1.61 -9.56 -26.85
CA LYS A 311 -0.36 -10.09 -27.38
C LYS A 311 0.70 -9.00 -27.46
N GLN A 312 1.90 -9.29 -26.98
CA GLN A 312 3.03 -8.34 -26.96
C GLN A 312 3.85 -8.41 -28.27
N ASN A 313 3.19 -8.13 -29.43
CA ASN A 313 3.83 -8.22 -30.74
C ASN A 313 4.96 -7.17 -30.94
N TRP A 314 5.11 -6.21 -30.06
CA TRP A 314 6.22 -5.23 -30.05
C TRP A 314 7.52 -5.79 -29.47
N ILE A 315 7.49 -6.96 -28.82
CA ILE A 315 8.67 -7.66 -28.25
C ILE A 315 8.66 -9.17 -28.60
N ASP A 316 8.06 -9.58 -29.71
CA ASP A 316 7.87 -10.98 -30.10
C ASP A 316 9.12 -11.63 -30.68
N SER A 317 10.13 -10.86 -31.08
CA SER A 317 11.37 -11.34 -31.68
C SER A 317 12.62 -10.89 -30.89
N SER A 318 13.74 -11.60 -31.08
CA SER A 318 15.02 -11.27 -30.44
C SER A 318 15.51 -9.86 -30.80
N ASP A 319 15.30 -9.45 -32.05
CA ASP A 319 15.75 -8.14 -32.53
C ASP A 319 14.94 -7.02 -31.88
N LYS A 320 13.59 -7.13 -31.88
CA LYS A 320 12.73 -6.16 -31.19
C LYS A 320 13.03 -6.05 -29.69
N ARG A 321 13.35 -7.17 -29.04
CA ARG A 321 13.76 -7.18 -27.63
C ARG A 321 15.09 -6.46 -27.41
N SER A 322 16.06 -6.67 -28.29
CA SER A 322 17.36 -6.03 -28.23
C SER A 322 17.25 -4.52 -28.50
N ASP A 323 16.48 -4.14 -29.50
CA ASP A 323 16.22 -2.72 -29.85
C ASP A 323 15.51 -2.02 -28.69
N PHE A 324 14.50 -2.64 -28.08
CA PHE A 324 13.79 -2.09 -26.91
C PHE A 324 14.75 -1.77 -25.75
N VAL A 325 15.65 -2.72 -25.40
CA VAL A 325 16.64 -2.50 -24.33
C VAL A 325 17.61 -1.39 -24.71
N ALA A 326 18.07 -1.37 -25.96
CA ALA A 326 18.98 -0.34 -26.46
C ALA A 326 18.34 1.05 -26.40
N ASP A 327 17.07 1.17 -26.83
CA ASP A 327 16.28 2.41 -26.75
C ASP A 327 16.16 2.90 -25.31
N CYS A 328 15.80 2.02 -24.37
CA CYS A 328 15.70 2.35 -22.94
C CYS A 328 17.05 2.86 -22.37
N ILE A 329 18.17 2.22 -22.75
CA ILE A 329 19.52 2.65 -22.33
C ILE A 329 19.84 4.04 -22.89
N GLN A 330 19.52 4.29 -24.16
CA GLN A 330 19.78 5.60 -24.77
C GLN A 330 18.92 6.69 -24.14
N LEU A 331 17.64 6.40 -23.87
CA LEU A 331 16.75 7.34 -23.14
C LEU A 331 17.29 7.64 -21.74
N LEU A 332 17.80 6.63 -21.03
CA LEU A 332 18.42 6.83 -19.72
C LEU A 332 19.68 7.71 -19.81
N ARG A 333 20.55 7.46 -20.79
CA ARG A 333 21.74 8.31 -21.02
C ARG A 333 21.35 9.75 -21.33
N LYS A 334 20.33 9.93 -22.16
CA LYS A 334 19.80 11.25 -22.50
C LYS A 334 19.16 11.95 -21.28
N ALA A 335 18.46 11.22 -20.43
CA ALA A 335 17.93 11.75 -19.18
C ALA A 335 19.03 12.21 -18.22
N LYS A 336 20.17 11.52 -18.18
CA LYS A 336 21.36 11.92 -17.39
C LYS A 336 22.01 13.22 -17.88
N GLU A 337 21.72 13.70 -19.07
CA GLU A 337 22.13 15.04 -19.51
C GLU A 337 21.32 16.15 -18.82
N GLN A 338 20.14 15.82 -18.29
CA GLN A 338 19.23 16.75 -17.61
C GLN A 338 19.30 16.65 -16.08
N SER A 339 19.78 15.54 -15.54
CA SER A 339 19.89 15.30 -14.10
C SER A 339 21.18 14.56 -13.74
N ALA A 340 21.74 14.86 -12.58
CA ALA A 340 22.95 14.21 -12.08
C ALA A 340 22.76 12.69 -11.83
N CYS A 341 21.54 12.26 -11.51
CA CYS A 341 21.18 10.87 -11.24
C CYS A 341 19.73 10.60 -11.64
N VAL A 342 19.48 9.50 -12.34
CA VAL A 342 18.12 8.99 -12.57
C VAL A 342 17.85 7.90 -11.54
N ASN A 343 16.97 8.19 -10.58
CA ASN A 343 16.74 7.31 -9.44
C ASN A 343 15.80 6.15 -9.78
N ALA A 344 14.89 6.32 -10.75
CA ALA A 344 13.90 5.30 -11.08
C ALA A 344 13.54 5.27 -12.56
N VAL A 345 13.13 4.09 -13.03
CA VAL A 345 12.54 3.89 -14.36
C VAL A 345 11.18 3.23 -14.20
N VAL A 346 10.16 3.77 -14.89
CA VAL A 346 8.79 3.25 -14.83
C VAL A 346 8.27 3.00 -16.24
N LEU A 347 7.72 1.80 -16.46
CA LEU A 347 7.01 1.40 -17.66
C LEU A 347 5.54 1.12 -17.32
N PRO A 348 4.59 1.34 -18.26
CA PRO A 348 3.17 1.18 -17.99
C PRO A 348 2.71 -0.30 -17.94
N GLU A 349 1.41 -0.50 -17.80
CA GLU A 349 0.77 -1.83 -17.77
C GLU A 349 1.09 -2.62 -19.05
N TYR A 350 1.41 -3.92 -18.92
CA TYR A 350 1.74 -4.85 -20.02
C TYR A 350 2.95 -4.45 -20.89
N ALA A 351 3.84 -3.58 -20.43
CA ALA A 351 4.92 -3.07 -21.28
C ALA A 351 5.84 -4.18 -21.80
N ILE A 352 6.26 -5.12 -20.94
CA ILE A 352 7.23 -6.18 -21.22
C ILE A 352 6.82 -7.51 -20.58
N ASP A 353 7.60 -8.57 -20.81
CA ASP A 353 7.54 -9.81 -20.03
C ASP A 353 8.65 -9.85 -18.95
N TYR A 354 8.65 -10.88 -18.11
CA TYR A 354 9.60 -10.96 -16.99
C TYR A 354 11.06 -11.12 -17.45
N ASP A 355 11.32 -11.89 -18.52
CA ASP A 355 12.68 -12.04 -19.06
C ASP A 355 13.24 -10.70 -19.55
N MET A 356 12.41 -9.92 -20.24
CA MET A 356 12.77 -8.57 -20.65
C MET A 356 13.01 -7.64 -19.44
N PHE A 357 12.20 -7.78 -18.38
CA PHE A 357 12.39 -7.02 -17.15
C PHE A 357 13.76 -7.29 -16.51
N GLU A 358 14.17 -8.56 -16.43
CA GLU A 358 15.50 -8.95 -15.92
C GLU A 358 16.64 -8.35 -16.74
N ARG A 359 16.56 -8.48 -18.06
CA ARG A 359 17.56 -7.91 -18.99
C ARG A 359 17.63 -6.38 -18.86
N LEU A 360 16.47 -5.74 -18.82
CA LEU A 360 16.37 -4.28 -18.71
C LEU A 360 16.94 -3.79 -17.39
N CYS A 361 16.58 -4.38 -16.26
CA CYS A 361 17.10 -4.01 -14.95
C CYS A 361 18.63 -4.13 -14.88
N THR A 362 19.20 -5.20 -15.41
CA THR A 362 20.65 -5.42 -15.46
C THR A 362 21.35 -4.34 -16.30
N ALA A 363 20.79 -4.06 -17.48
CA ALA A 363 21.35 -3.07 -18.40
C ALA A 363 21.25 -1.64 -17.83
N LEU A 364 20.11 -1.26 -17.26
CA LEU A 364 19.90 0.06 -16.66
C LEU A 364 20.81 0.29 -15.46
N LYS A 365 20.95 -0.69 -14.54
CA LYS A 365 21.80 -0.58 -13.36
C LYS A 365 23.28 -0.43 -13.71
N THR A 366 23.72 -1.04 -14.82
CA THR A 366 25.08 -0.89 -15.33
C THR A 366 25.36 0.54 -15.82
N VAL A 367 24.36 1.20 -16.42
CA VAL A 367 24.49 2.58 -16.95
C VAL A 367 24.28 3.61 -15.85
N GLU A 368 23.39 3.33 -14.90
CA GLU A 368 23.07 4.19 -13.77
C GLU A 368 23.19 3.42 -12.44
N PRO A 369 24.40 3.40 -11.85
CA PRO A 369 24.62 2.75 -10.56
C PRO A 369 23.76 3.34 -9.42
N GLY A 370 23.35 4.61 -9.53
CA GLY A 370 22.47 5.31 -8.58
C GLY A 370 20.98 4.94 -8.68
N LEU A 371 20.62 4.06 -9.62
CA LEU A 371 19.22 3.63 -9.80
C LEU A 371 18.70 2.92 -8.55
N GLU A 372 17.60 3.43 -7.99
CA GLU A 372 16.99 2.93 -6.74
C GLU A 372 15.93 1.86 -7.01
N PHE A 373 15.10 2.05 -8.04
CA PHE A 373 14.07 1.07 -8.39
C PHE A 373 13.65 1.11 -9.87
N VAL A 374 13.09 -0.01 -10.32
CA VAL A 374 12.42 -0.14 -11.63
C VAL A 374 11.04 -0.74 -11.41
N ILE A 375 10.02 -0.17 -12.04
CA ILE A 375 8.64 -0.64 -12.02
C ILE A 375 8.19 -0.90 -13.46
N SER A 376 7.55 -2.04 -13.71
CA SER A 376 6.98 -2.35 -15.02
C SER A 376 5.71 -3.18 -14.91
N GLY A 377 4.75 -2.90 -15.77
CA GLY A 377 3.72 -3.88 -16.12
C GLY A 377 4.33 -5.01 -16.93
N SER A 378 3.94 -6.25 -16.64
CA SER A 378 4.51 -7.46 -17.22
C SER A 378 3.42 -8.46 -17.61
N SER A 379 3.67 -9.25 -18.68
CA SER A 379 2.79 -10.34 -19.07
C SER A 379 3.15 -11.68 -18.41
N SER A 380 4.23 -11.74 -17.61
CA SER A 380 4.65 -12.94 -16.88
C SER A 380 5.39 -12.60 -15.59
N ASN A 381 5.54 -13.58 -14.71
CA ASN A 381 6.34 -13.48 -13.49
C ASN A 381 7.62 -14.33 -13.56
N CYS A 382 8.42 -14.33 -12.49
CA CYS A 382 9.67 -15.09 -12.38
C CYS A 382 9.50 -16.61 -12.52
N GLU A 383 8.30 -17.14 -12.29
CA GLU A 383 7.97 -18.56 -12.45
C GLU A 383 7.49 -18.89 -13.88
N GLY A 384 7.52 -17.91 -14.81
CA GLY A 384 7.02 -18.05 -16.17
C GLY A 384 5.48 -18.09 -16.27
N GLN A 385 4.78 -17.79 -15.18
CA GLN A 385 3.32 -17.78 -15.18
C GLN A 385 2.83 -16.51 -15.89
N LYS A 386 1.99 -16.69 -16.89
CA LYS A 386 1.38 -15.59 -17.65
C LYS A 386 0.29 -14.87 -16.87
N GLY A 387 0.04 -13.61 -17.22
CA GLY A 387 -1.03 -12.78 -16.68
C GLY A 387 -0.72 -11.29 -16.75
N ASN A 388 -1.63 -10.49 -16.29
CA ASN A 388 -1.40 -9.05 -16.09
C ASN A 388 -0.77 -8.85 -14.71
N ILE A 389 0.49 -8.48 -14.71
CA ILE A 389 1.38 -8.52 -13.55
C ILE A 389 2.12 -7.18 -13.45
N VAL A 390 2.34 -6.70 -12.25
CA VAL A 390 3.36 -5.68 -11.99
C VAL A 390 4.60 -6.35 -11.40
N VAL A 391 5.75 -5.96 -11.92
CA VAL A 391 7.06 -6.35 -11.39
C VAL A 391 7.78 -5.11 -10.89
N THR A 392 8.34 -5.19 -9.70
CA THR A 392 9.09 -4.10 -9.07
C THR A 392 10.41 -4.62 -8.57
N ARG A 393 11.51 -3.94 -8.93
CA ARG A 393 12.84 -4.19 -8.37
C ARG A 393 13.30 -2.97 -7.60
N VAL A 394 13.75 -3.19 -6.36
CA VAL A 394 14.33 -2.15 -5.50
C VAL A 394 15.73 -2.60 -5.10
N TRP A 395 16.74 -1.74 -5.31
CA TRP A 395 18.12 -1.99 -4.90
C TRP A 395 18.39 -1.49 -3.49
N ASP A 396 19.29 -2.19 -2.80
CA ASP A 396 19.80 -1.83 -1.48
C ASP A 396 21.34 -1.88 -1.50
N ASP A 397 21.94 -0.85 -2.09
CA ASP A 397 23.38 -0.80 -2.41
C ASP A 397 24.31 -0.81 -1.19
N ARG A 398 23.80 -0.65 0.04
CA ARG A 398 24.64 -0.70 1.25
C ARG A 398 24.97 -2.12 1.72
N ARG A 399 24.21 -3.13 1.30
CA ARG A 399 24.52 -4.52 1.66
C ARG A 399 25.57 -5.14 0.76
N ALA A 400 25.48 -4.87 -0.51
CA ALA A 400 26.44 -5.16 -1.57
C ALA A 400 25.96 -4.39 -2.81
N PRO A 401 26.84 -3.96 -3.72
CA PRO A 401 26.42 -3.23 -4.92
C PRO A 401 25.38 -3.92 -5.81
N GLU A 402 25.12 -5.21 -5.55
CA GLU A 402 24.24 -6.07 -6.33
C GLU A 402 23.00 -6.55 -5.56
N PHE A 403 22.78 -6.11 -4.30
CA PHE A 403 21.63 -6.59 -3.55
C PHE A 403 20.35 -5.88 -3.96
N TYR A 404 19.40 -6.65 -4.44
CA TYR A 404 18.06 -6.16 -4.79
C TYR A 404 16.96 -7.11 -4.31
N ILE A 405 15.76 -6.59 -4.24
CA ILE A 405 14.54 -7.37 -4.04
C ILE A 405 13.66 -7.16 -5.26
N THR A 406 13.20 -8.26 -5.84
CA THR A 406 12.20 -8.23 -6.91
C THR A 406 10.90 -8.82 -6.38
N ASP A 407 9.84 -8.03 -6.45
CA ASP A 407 8.49 -8.46 -6.11
C ASP A 407 7.63 -8.47 -7.37
N SER A 408 6.76 -9.46 -7.49
CA SER A 408 5.78 -9.52 -8.57
C SER A 408 4.41 -9.89 -8.03
N ARG A 409 3.36 -9.26 -8.55
CA ARG A 409 1.98 -9.56 -8.20
C ARG A 409 1.05 -9.46 -9.39
N ARG A 410 -0.01 -10.24 -9.36
CA ARG A 410 -1.05 -10.22 -10.38
C ARG A 410 -2.05 -9.10 -10.12
N LYS A 411 -2.67 -8.63 -11.20
CA LYS A 411 -3.84 -7.76 -11.18
C LYS A 411 -4.99 -8.39 -10.39
N HIS A 412 -5.72 -7.59 -9.64
CA HIS A 412 -6.81 -8.09 -8.80
C HIS A 412 -8.14 -8.25 -9.53
N HIS A 413 -8.32 -7.52 -10.63
CA HIS A 413 -9.57 -7.46 -11.39
C HIS A 413 -9.29 -7.56 -12.88
N ARG A 414 -10.17 -8.24 -13.63
CA ARG A 414 -10.11 -8.25 -15.09
C ARG A 414 -10.63 -6.93 -15.65
N TRP A 415 -9.99 -6.43 -16.69
CA TRP A 415 -10.54 -5.34 -17.45
C TRP A 415 -11.80 -5.81 -18.19
N ARG A 416 -12.86 -5.01 -18.13
CA ARG A 416 -14.08 -5.17 -18.90
C ARG A 416 -14.21 -4.02 -19.86
N MET A 417 -14.07 -4.28 -21.14
CA MET A 417 -14.37 -3.33 -22.20
C MET A 417 -15.82 -3.47 -22.64
N ASN A 418 -16.55 -2.37 -22.66
CA ASN A 418 -17.85 -2.29 -23.28
C ASN A 418 -17.70 -1.89 -24.76
N ARG A 419 -18.81 -1.91 -25.51
CA ARG A 419 -18.86 -1.53 -26.92
C ARG A 419 -18.23 -0.15 -27.18
N SER A 420 -18.57 0.85 -26.38
CA SER A 420 -18.03 2.21 -26.52
C SER A 420 -16.50 2.25 -26.41
N GLN A 421 -15.91 1.46 -25.51
CA GLN A 421 -14.46 1.36 -25.37
C GLN A 421 -13.80 0.65 -26.56
N VAL A 422 -14.42 -0.42 -27.09
CA VAL A 422 -13.95 -1.10 -28.31
C VAL A 422 -13.91 -0.12 -29.49
N GLU A 423 -14.93 0.71 -29.62
CA GLU A 423 -15.02 1.77 -30.65
C GLU A 423 -13.99 2.88 -30.38
N THR A 424 -13.90 3.40 -29.14
CA THR A 424 -12.98 4.48 -28.76
C THR A 424 -11.52 4.11 -28.99
N TYR A 425 -11.13 2.87 -28.72
CA TYR A 425 -9.76 2.41 -28.96
C TYR A 425 -9.53 1.83 -30.35
N ALA A 426 -10.48 2.00 -31.29
CA ALA A 426 -10.39 1.50 -32.65
C ALA A 426 -10.10 -0.02 -32.74
N LEU A 427 -10.68 -0.83 -31.84
CA LEU A 427 -10.43 -2.27 -31.75
C LEU A 427 -11.43 -3.11 -32.54
N SER A 428 -12.37 -2.51 -33.27
CA SER A 428 -13.46 -3.21 -33.97
C SER A 428 -13.00 -4.21 -35.04
N ALA A 429 -11.74 -4.13 -35.49
CA ALA A 429 -11.16 -5.08 -36.43
C ALA A 429 -10.80 -6.44 -35.75
N ALA A 430 -10.53 -6.43 -34.45
CA ALA A 430 -10.17 -7.61 -33.67
C ALA A 430 -11.31 -8.06 -32.74
N LEU A 431 -12.00 -7.12 -32.12
CA LEU A 431 -13.07 -7.35 -31.16
C LEU A 431 -14.42 -6.92 -31.74
N ASN A 432 -15.32 -7.88 -31.95
CA ASN A 432 -16.62 -7.62 -32.55
C ASN A 432 -17.46 -6.63 -31.70
N PRO A 433 -17.81 -5.43 -32.20
CA PRO A 433 -18.57 -4.42 -31.43
C PRO A 433 -20.04 -4.80 -31.19
N LYS A 434 -20.54 -5.91 -31.78
CA LYS A 434 -21.88 -6.43 -31.47
C LYS A 434 -21.91 -7.21 -30.15
N ILE A 435 -20.75 -7.57 -29.59
CA ILE A 435 -20.64 -8.16 -28.26
C ILE A 435 -20.65 -7.01 -27.25
N GLU A 436 -21.53 -7.08 -26.28
CA GLU A 436 -21.72 -5.99 -25.32
C GLU A 436 -20.52 -5.75 -24.42
N ASN A 437 -19.87 -6.84 -23.99
CA ASN A 437 -18.74 -6.79 -23.07
C ASN A 437 -17.64 -7.77 -23.47
N TRP A 438 -16.41 -7.28 -23.42
CA TRP A 438 -15.18 -8.05 -23.61
C TRP A 438 -14.40 -8.10 -22.29
N TRP A 439 -14.09 -9.30 -21.82
CA TRP A 439 -13.34 -9.50 -20.60
C TRP A 439 -11.88 -9.86 -20.89
N GLU A 440 -10.98 -9.20 -20.19
CA GLU A 440 -9.56 -9.56 -20.22
C GLU A 440 -9.35 -11.00 -19.76
N LYS A 441 -8.74 -11.84 -20.61
CA LYS A 441 -8.35 -13.21 -20.29
C LYS A 441 -7.02 -13.18 -19.54
N THR A 442 -7.09 -12.92 -18.25
CA THR A 442 -5.91 -12.96 -17.38
C THR A 442 -6.19 -13.84 -16.15
N PRO A 443 -5.24 -14.72 -15.76
CA PRO A 443 -5.39 -15.49 -14.53
C PRO A 443 -5.37 -14.53 -13.33
N LEU A 444 -6.38 -14.62 -12.50
CA LEU A 444 -6.39 -13.96 -11.20
C LEU A 444 -5.79 -14.91 -10.16
N GLY A 445 -4.96 -14.39 -9.31
CA GLY A 445 -4.34 -15.13 -8.22
C GLY A 445 -4.81 -14.65 -6.85
N ARG A 446 -3.99 -14.93 -5.84
CA ARG A 446 -4.16 -14.34 -4.52
C ARG A 446 -4.03 -12.81 -4.66
N ARG A 447 -4.91 -12.08 -4.02
CA ARG A 447 -4.80 -10.63 -3.95
C ARG A 447 -3.63 -10.27 -3.04
N GLU A 448 -2.66 -9.53 -3.56
CA GLU A 448 -1.47 -9.09 -2.84
C GLU A 448 -1.23 -7.61 -3.11
N LEU A 449 -0.82 -6.87 -2.11
CA LEU A 449 -0.44 -5.47 -2.23
C LEU A 449 0.92 -5.26 -1.54
N PHE A 450 1.88 -4.71 -2.29
CA PHE A 450 3.22 -4.47 -1.78
C PHE A 450 3.42 -3.01 -1.44
N PHE A 451 4.14 -2.80 -0.33
CA PHE A 451 4.65 -1.51 0.11
C PHE A 451 6.17 -1.57 0.05
N HIS A 452 6.74 -0.83 -0.89
CA HIS A 452 8.18 -0.83 -1.16
C HIS A 452 8.84 0.36 -0.48
N ARG A 453 9.68 0.07 0.50
CA ARG A 453 10.54 1.10 1.10
C ARG A 453 11.72 1.34 0.19
N PHE A 454 11.97 2.60 -0.20
CA PHE A 454 13.07 2.97 -1.09
C PHE A 454 14.01 4.04 -0.51
N ARG A 455 13.53 4.88 0.42
CA ARG A 455 14.32 5.85 1.18
C ARG A 455 13.94 5.80 2.66
N LYS A 456 14.62 6.59 3.50
CA LYS A 456 14.51 6.52 4.98
C LYS A 456 13.07 6.65 5.49
N ALA A 457 12.31 7.62 4.96
CA ALA A 457 10.93 7.88 5.37
C ALA A 457 9.96 7.78 4.18
N SER A 458 10.33 7.06 3.12
CA SER A 458 9.55 6.99 1.89
C SER A 458 9.22 5.56 1.49
N VAL A 459 7.95 5.39 1.17
CA VAL A 459 7.37 4.12 0.74
C VAL A 459 6.46 4.37 -0.44
N PHE A 460 6.55 3.52 -1.45
CA PHE A 460 5.59 3.53 -2.54
C PHE A 460 4.79 2.23 -2.64
N SER A 461 3.66 2.30 -3.32
CA SER A 461 2.87 1.14 -3.74
C SER A 461 2.52 1.29 -5.22
N VAL A 462 2.28 0.16 -5.89
CA VAL A 462 1.94 0.14 -7.31
C VAL A 462 0.55 -0.46 -7.51
N LEU A 463 -0.28 0.19 -8.31
CA LEU A 463 -1.61 -0.26 -8.71
C LEU A 463 -1.62 -0.58 -10.21
N ILE A 464 -2.47 -1.52 -10.61
CA ILE A 464 -2.68 -1.87 -12.01
C ILE A 464 -4.10 -1.48 -12.42
N CYS A 465 -4.18 -0.49 -13.29
CA CYS A 465 -5.39 -0.06 -14.00
C CYS A 465 -6.62 0.12 -13.08
N GLU A 466 -7.63 -0.73 -13.21
CA GLU A 466 -8.88 -0.64 -12.45
C GLU A 466 -8.72 -0.71 -10.93
N GLU A 467 -7.58 -1.19 -10.42
CA GLU A 467 -7.31 -1.19 -8.98
C GLU A 467 -7.31 0.23 -8.40
N LEU A 468 -6.94 1.23 -9.22
CA LEU A 468 -7.03 2.64 -8.85
C LEU A 468 -8.48 3.07 -8.57
N ALA A 469 -9.46 2.47 -9.25
CA ALA A 469 -10.88 2.81 -9.12
C ALA A 469 -11.63 1.96 -8.10
N ARG A 470 -11.07 0.81 -7.68
CA ARG A 470 -11.76 -0.13 -6.83
C ARG A 470 -11.51 0.15 -5.35
N SER A 471 -12.59 0.39 -4.61
CA SER A 471 -12.51 0.51 -3.15
C SER A 471 -12.05 -0.81 -2.52
N ASP A 472 -12.55 -1.93 -3.01
CA ASP A 472 -12.17 -3.29 -2.58
C ASP A 472 -11.14 -3.88 -3.55
N PRO A 473 -9.98 -4.33 -3.03
CA PRO A 473 -9.51 -4.19 -1.65
C PRO A 473 -8.55 -3.01 -1.44
N CYS A 474 -8.12 -2.31 -2.51
CA CYS A 474 -6.92 -1.48 -2.48
C CYS A 474 -7.07 -0.20 -1.67
N HIS A 475 -8.17 0.52 -1.83
CA HIS A 475 -8.31 1.85 -1.22
C HIS A 475 -8.31 1.82 0.31
N GLU A 476 -9.02 0.87 0.94
CA GLU A 476 -9.02 0.77 2.41
C GLU A 476 -7.61 0.52 2.95
N ILE A 477 -6.85 -0.33 2.27
CA ILE A 477 -5.48 -0.68 2.66
C ILE A 477 -4.54 0.50 2.44
N LEU A 478 -4.59 1.14 1.27
CA LEU A 478 -3.77 2.30 0.96
C LEU A 478 -4.04 3.47 1.92
N ARG A 479 -5.30 3.72 2.25
CA ARG A 479 -5.68 4.73 3.25
C ARG A 479 -5.19 4.38 4.65
N SER A 480 -5.10 3.11 4.98
CA SER A 480 -4.62 2.67 6.31
C SER A 480 -3.11 2.77 6.44
N VAL A 481 -2.35 2.26 5.46
CA VAL A 481 -0.87 2.32 5.44
C VAL A 481 -0.37 3.72 5.07
N ALA A 482 -1.09 4.41 4.20
CA ALA A 482 -0.80 5.77 3.74
C ALA A 482 0.62 5.91 3.13
N PRO A 483 0.95 5.16 2.04
CA PRO A 483 2.26 5.31 1.39
C PRO A 483 2.44 6.74 0.87
N ASN A 484 3.69 7.21 0.85
CA ASN A 484 4.00 8.57 0.38
C ASN A 484 3.73 8.74 -1.12
N LEU A 485 3.93 7.67 -1.90
CA LEU A 485 3.84 7.69 -3.35
C LEU A 485 3.09 6.46 -3.87
N ILE A 486 2.22 6.66 -4.84
CA ILE A 486 1.46 5.61 -5.53
C ILE A 486 1.70 5.75 -7.04
N PHE A 487 2.15 4.67 -7.66
CA PHE A 487 2.21 4.53 -9.10
C PHE A 487 1.01 3.72 -9.58
N ALA A 488 0.20 4.28 -10.48
CA ALA A 488 -0.89 3.56 -11.14
C ALA A 488 -0.52 3.32 -12.60
N LEU A 489 -0.17 2.08 -12.93
CA LEU A 489 0.17 1.65 -14.27
C LEU A 489 -1.11 1.31 -15.02
N LEU A 490 -1.32 1.95 -16.15
CA LEU A 490 -2.55 1.87 -16.91
C LEU A 490 -2.31 1.39 -18.35
N LEU A 491 -3.30 0.73 -18.89
CA LEU A 491 -3.49 0.54 -20.33
C LEU A 491 -4.80 1.26 -20.69
N ASP A 492 -4.71 2.57 -20.90
CA ASP A 492 -5.85 3.48 -21.05
C ASP A 492 -5.49 4.63 -22.00
N GLY A 493 -6.46 5.45 -22.37
CA GLY A 493 -6.27 6.68 -23.16
C GLY A 493 -5.55 7.78 -22.36
N PRO A 494 -5.58 9.04 -22.86
CA PRO A 494 -4.84 10.16 -22.28
C PRO A 494 -5.10 10.36 -20.79
N GLN A 495 -4.05 10.66 -20.02
CA GLN A 495 -4.12 10.91 -18.59
C GLN A 495 -4.37 12.40 -18.32
N ILE A 496 -5.64 12.78 -18.26
CA ILE A 496 -6.11 14.16 -18.10
C ILE A 496 -7.12 14.32 -16.97
N ARG A 497 -7.31 15.56 -16.50
CA ARG A 497 -8.12 15.91 -15.31
C ARG A 497 -9.57 15.44 -15.37
N ASN A 498 -10.14 15.39 -16.57
CA ASN A 498 -11.57 15.11 -16.76
C ASN A 498 -11.87 13.61 -16.95
N ARG A 499 -10.87 12.74 -16.84
CA ARG A 499 -11.05 11.29 -16.95
C ARG A 499 -11.08 10.61 -15.59
N TRP A 500 -11.60 9.38 -15.58
CA TRP A 500 -11.78 8.59 -14.37
C TRP A 500 -10.49 8.41 -13.53
N PRO A 501 -9.26 8.26 -14.11
CA PRO A 501 -8.07 8.09 -13.27
C PRO A 501 -7.80 9.29 -12.37
N ALA A 502 -8.10 10.52 -12.87
CA ALA A 502 -7.90 11.73 -12.10
C ALA A 502 -8.79 11.82 -10.86
N GLN A 503 -10.04 11.35 -10.96
CA GLN A 503 -10.98 11.36 -9.84
C GLN A 503 -10.50 10.46 -8.70
N TYR A 504 -10.06 9.24 -9.04
CA TYR A 504 -9.59 8.28 -8.04
C TYR A 504 -8.20 8.61 -7.50
N ALA A 505 -7.32 9.16 -8.33
CA ALA A 505 -6.04 9.72 -7.87
C ALA A 505 -6.27 10.86 -6.86
N SER A 506 -7.26 11.73 -7.09
CA SER A 506 -7.64 12.78 -6.15
C SER A 506 -8.12 12.23 -4.82
N ASN A 507 -8.94 11.18 -4.82
CA ASN A 507 -9.39 10.53 -3.58
C ASN A 507 -8.23 10.01 -2.72
N LEU A 508 -7.19 9.44 -3.33
CA LEU A 508 -6.01 8.95 -2.61
C LEU A 508 -5.04 10.06 -2.22
N ALA A 509 -5.05 11.17 -2.94
CA ALA A 509 -4.29 12.35 -2.58
C ALA A 509 -4.94 13.12 -1.43
N ASP A 510 -6.27 13.21 -1.40
CA ASP A 510 -7.02 13.89 -0.35
C ASP A 510 -7.08 13.05 0.95
N ASP A 511 -7.18 11.72 0.84
CA ASP A 511 -7.18 10.77 1.95
C ASP A 511 -6.50 9.45 1.51
N PRO A 512 -5.29 9.17 1.94
CA PRO A 512 -4.58 9.60 3.18
C PRO A 512 -3.52 10.70 2.97
N GLY A 513 -3.47 11.36 1.84
CA GLY A 513 -2.43 12.33 1.53
C GLY A 513 -1.27 11.76 0.71
N SER A 514 -1.48 10.67 -0.02
CA SER A 514 -0.49 10.08 -0.92
C SER A 514 -0.33 10.92 -2.18
N SER A 515 0.89 11.04 -2.68
CA SER A 515 1.11 11.56 -4.03
C SER A 515 0.89 10.45 -5.04
N VAL A 516 0.16 10.72 -6.12
CA VAL A 516 -0.26 9.71 -7.11
C VAL A 516 0.22 10.09 -8.49
N LEU A 517 0.91 9.17 -9.16
CA LEU A 517 1.25 9.24 -10.57
C LEU A 517 0.43 8.19 -11.33
N THR A 518 -0.46 8.62 -12.23
CA THR A 518 -1.06 7.72 -13.21
C THR A 518 -0.21 7.73 -14.47
N PHE A 519 0.02 6.56 -15.08
CA PHE A 519 0.91 6.43 -16.22
C PHE A 519 0.41 5.35 -17.19
N THR A 520 0.37 5.67 -18.49
CA THR A 520 -0.17 4.78 -19.53
C THR A 520 0.76 4.65 -20.73
N SER A 521 0.53 3.61 -21.56
CA SER A 521 1.22 3.42 -22.83
C SER A 521 0.77 4.45 -23.88
N TYR A 522 1.72 4.95 -24.66
CA TYR A 522 1.40 5.90 -25.71
C TYR A 522 0.61 5.26 -26.86
N GLY A 523 0.83 3.97 -27.14
CA GLY A 523 0.13 3.26 -28.21
C GLY A 523 -1.39 3.24 -28.05
N LEU A 524 -1.91 3.17 -26.83
CA LEU A 524 -3.36 3.23 -26.61
C LEU A 524 -3.91 4.65 -26.69
N ILE A 525 -3.10 5.66 -26.32
CA ILE A 525 -3.43 7.06 -26.53
C ILE A 525 -3.59 7.36 -28.03
N GLU A 526 -2.63 6.91 -28.87
CA GLU A 526 -2.72 7.10 -30.32
C GLU A 526 -3.98 6.46 -30.89
N ARG A 527 -4.32 5.25 -30.47
CA ARG A 527 -5.55 4.59 -30.88
C ARG A 527 -6.80 5.37 -30.48
N SER A 528 -6.84 5.87 -29.25
CA SER A 528 -7.93 6.71 -28.75
C SER A 528 -8.10 7.99 -29.57
N ASN A 529 -7.00 8.61 -30.00
CA ASN A 529 -7.02 9.83 -30.80
C ASN A 529 -7.45 9.62 -32.27
N GLN A 530 -7.22 8.41 -32.84
CA GLN A 530 -7.52 8.10 -34.24
C GLN A 530 -9.01 8.20 -34.59
N GLN A 531 -9.91 7.99 -33.62
CA GLN A 531 -11.35 7.98 -33.89
C GLN A 531 -11.99 9.38 -33.95
N GLY A 532 -11.29 10.40 -33.50
CA GLY A 532 -11.80 11.77 -33.52
C GLY A 532 -13.06 12.03 -32.67
N HIS A 533 -13.37 11.11 -31.74
CA HIS A 533 -14.50 11.29 -30.81
C HIS A 533 -14.25 12.40 -29.79
N PHE A 534 -12.98 12.71 -29.55
CA PHE A 534 -12.54 13.74 -28.62
C PHE A 534 -11.39 14.54 -29.24
N GLU A 535 -11.17 15.75 -28.74
CA GLU A 535 -9.97 16.51 -29.07
C GLU A 535 -8.72 15.69 -28.77
N PRO A 536 -7.78 15.54 -29.73
CA PRO A 536 -6.57 14.76 -29.52
C PRO A 536 -5.79 15.26 -28.32
N ASN A 537 -5.42 14.35 -27.44
CA ASN A 537 -4.58 14.64 -26.30
C ASN A 537 -3.45 13.59 -26.17
N HIS A 538 -2.28 14.03 -25.80
CA HIS A 538 -1.08 13.21 -25.77
C HIS A 538 -0.49 13.05 -24.36
N SER A 539 -1.27 13.32 -23.30
CA SER A 539 -0.81 13.19 -21.92
C SER A 539 -0.63 11.72 -21.52
N ILE A 540 0.61 11.29 -21.36
CA ILE A 540 0.97 9.92 -20.98
C ILE A 540 0.85 9.67 -19.49
N ALA A 541 0.94 10.73 -18.68
CA ALA A 541 0.87 10.63 -17.23
C ALA A 541 0.15 11.84 -16.63
N MET A 542 -0.31 11.67 -15.41
CA MET A 542 -0.85 12.76 -14.59
C MET A 542 -0.34 12.60 -13.16
N TRP A 543 0.16 13.70 -12.62
CA TRP A 543 0.52 13.85 -11.21
C TRP A 543 -0.60 14.48 -10.42
N LYS A 544 -0.86 13.95 -9.22
CA LYS A 544 -1.75 14.54 -8.23
C LYS A 544 -1.17 14.37 -6.83
N ASP A 545 -1.20 15.42 -6.01
CA ASP A 545 -0.78 15.37 -4.60
C ASP A 545 -1.78 16.07 -3.66
N ASP A 546 -1.57 15.94 -2.35
CA ASP A 546 -2.42 16.48 -1.29
C ASP A 546 -2.35 18.01 -1.13
N SER A 547 -1.40 18.68 -1.82
CA SER A 547 -1.40 20.14 -1.91
C SER A 547 -2.43 20.71 -2.90
N GLY A 548 -3.15 19.82 -3.60
CA GLY A 548 -4.08 20.19 -4.67
C GLY A 548 -3.42 20.31 -6.05
N LYS A 549 -2.11 20.12 -6.16
CA LYS A 549 -1.39 20.20 -7.43
C LYS A 549 -1.81 19.07 -8.37
N ILE A 550 -2.21 19.41 -9.60
CA ILE A 550 -2.48 18.48 -10.69
C ILE A 550 -1.64 18.91 -11.89
N VAL A 551 -0.88 17.97 -12.46
CA VAL A 551 -0.06 18.21 -13.64
C VAL A 551 -0.29 17.10 -14.64
N GLU A 552 -0.71 17.46 -15.84
CA GLU A 552 -0.77 16.58 -17.00
C GLU A 552 0.61 16.58 -17.69
N ILE A 553 1.15 15.39 -17.94
CA ILE A 553 2.49 15.20 -18.48
C ILE A 553 2.36 14.68 -19.91
N PRO A 554 2.61 15.53 -20.93
CA PRO A 554 2.45 15.12 -22.30
C PRO A 554 3.61 14.26 -22.81
N MET A 555 3.33 13.44 -23.80
CA MET A 555 4.34 12.79 -24.62
C MET A 555 5.16 13.83 -25.35
N PRO A 556 6.51 13.77 -25.35
CA PRO A 556 7.32 14.65 -26.16
C PRO A 556 6.99 14.52 -27.65
N GLN A 557 7.08 15.63 -28.38
CA GLN A 557 6.94 15.61 -29.84
C GLN A 557 8.18 14.96 -30.50
N GLY A 558 7.99 14.35 -31.64
CA GLY A 558 9.05 13.70 -32.42
C GLY A 558 8.67 12.29 -32.86
N ASP A 559 9.51 11.69 -33.68
CA ASP A 559 9.44 10.30 -34.09
C ASP A 559 10.52 9.49 -33.32
N GLY A 560 10.31 8.20 -33.13
CA GLY A 560 11.30 7.35 -32.45
C GLY A 560 11.09 7.21 -30.94
N PRO A 561 12.10 6.66 -30.23
CA PRO A 561 12.03 6.43 -28.80
C PRO A 561 11.98 7.72 -27.99
N ARG A 562 11.04 7.82 -27.08
CA ARG A 562 10.77 9.03 -26.29
C ARG A 562 10.33 8.67 -24.89
N GLY A 563 10.60 9.54 -23.96
CA GLY A 563 10.17 9.44 -22.57
C GLY A 563 10.12 10.81 -21.91
N VAL A 564 9.83 10.82 -20.64
CA VAL A 564 9.80 12.03 -19.81
C VAL A 564 10.57 11.77 -18.54
N LEU A 565 11.50 12.65 -18.21
CA LEU A 565 12.14 12.69 -16.90
C LEU A 565 11.28 13.55 -15.97
N LEU A 566 10.63 12.92 -15.00
CA LEU A 566 9.83 13.56 -13.96
C LEU A 566 10.69 13.78 -12.73
N SER A 567 10.82 15.02 -12.29
CA SER A 567 11.55 15.39 -11.07
C SER A 567 10.56 15.70 -9.95
N LEU A 568 10.75 15.03 -8.83
CA LEU A 568 9.98 15.19 -7.61
C LEU A 568 10.90 15.69 -6.48
N TRP A 569 10.40 16.58 -5.65
CA TRP A 569 11.13 17.02 -4.47
C TRP A 569 10.42 16.61 -3.17
N PRO A 570 11.15 16.29 -2.11
CA PRO A 570 10.58 15.89 -0.84
C PRO A 570 10.24 17.11 0.00
N GLU A 571 9.00 17.16 0.49
CA GLU A 571 8.54 18.17 1.43
C GLU A 571 8.35 17.58 2.82
N HIS A 572 8.74 18.31 3.87
CA HIS A 572 8.35 18.00 5.23
C HIS A 572 6.93 18.48 5.48
N VAL A 573 6.03 17.55 5.77
CA VAL A 573 4.65 17.85 6.11
C VAL A 573 4.37 17.50 7.56
N ARG A 574 3.53 18.29 8.21
CA ARG A 574 3.16 18.08 9.61
C ARG A 574 1.82 17.36 9.69
N ASP A 575 1.85 16.11 10.12
CA ASP A 575 0.66 15.31 10.37
C ASP A 575 0.25 15.42 11.86
N ILE A 576 -1.06 15.42 12.12
CA ILE A 576 -1.62 15.51 13.46
C ILE A 576 -2.68 14.43 13.63
N THR A 577 -2.55 13.58 14.67
CA THR A 577 -3.61 12.64 15.03
C THR A 577 -4.78 13.37 15.70
N ILE A 578 -5.98 12.77 15.67
CA ILE A 578 -7.13 13.32 16.40
C ILE A 578 -6.93 13.33 17.92
N THR A 579 -5.92 12.61 18.41
CA THR A 579 -5.50 12.64 19.82
C THR A 579 -4.51 13.77 20.13
N GLY A 580 -4.18 14.63 19.15
CA GLY A 580 -3.31 15.79 19.30
C GLY A 580 -1.81 15.52 19.14
N LYS A 581 -1.40 14.29 18.80
CA LYS A 581 0.01 13.98 18.55
C LYS A 581 0.46 14.53 17.20
N ARG A 582 1.57 15.26 17.21
CA ARG A 582 2.20 15.82 16.00
C ARG A 582 3.36 14.94 15.55
N SER A 583 3.57 14.88 14.24
CA SER A 583 4.74 14.24 13.62
C SER A 583 5.13 14.99 12.35
N GLU A 584 6.38 14.90 11.99
CA GLU A 584 6.89 15.38 10.72
C GLU A 584 7.09 14.18 9.79
N GLU A 585 6.50 14.30 8.61
CA GLU A 585 6.44 13.25 7.61
C GLU A 585 6.97 13.74 6.28
N ARG A 586 7.07 12.81 5.34
CA ARG A 586 7.52 13.10 3.99
C ARG A 586 6.36 13.06 3.01
N ALA A 587 6.21 14.11 2.19
CA ALA A 587 5.38 14.12 1.01
C ALA A 587 6.24 14.37 -0.22
N TRP A 588 5.93 13.72 -1.33
CA TRP A 588 6.59 13.98 -2.61
C TRP A 588 5.79 15.02 -3.39
N ARG A 589 6.49 16.00 -3.97
CA ARG A 589 5.91 17.12 -4.72
C ARG A 589 6.43 17.16 -6.14
N TYR A 590 5.60 17.53 -7.06
CA TYR A 590 6.04 17.82 -8.42
C TYR A 590 6.97 19.04 -8.45
N ALA A 591 8.16 18.87 -8.99
CA ALA A 591 9.11 19.94 -9.27
C ALA A 591 9.02 20.36 -10.75
N SER A 592 9.33 19.44 -11.64
CA SER A 592 9.38 19.68 -13.09
C SER A 592 9.26 18.37 -13.88
N HIS A 593 9.12 18.48 -15.19
CA HIS A 593 9.34 17.38 -16.10
C HIS A 593 10.06 17.85 -17.37
N PHE A 594 10.89 16.99 -17.92
CA PHE A 594 11.71 17.26 -19.09
C PHE A 594 11.44 16.24 -20.18
N PRO A 595 11.24 16.69 -21.45
CA PRO A 595 11.12 15.78 -22.58
C PRO A 595 12.47 15.11 -22.88
N ILE A 596 12.43 13.79 -23.07
CA ILE A 596 13.59 12.98 -23.48
C ILE A 596 13.27 12.39 -24.85
N VAL A 597 14.05 12.76 -25.87
CA VAL A 597 13.84 12.35 -27.27
C VAL A 597 15.18 11.89 -27.84
N LEU A 598 15.17 10.73 -28.54
CA LEU A 598 16.33 10.21 -29.27
C LEU A 598 16.35 10.65 -30.71
#